data_b85bb39c8fd4949a752b5dedf66d0df6
#
_entry.id   b85bb39c8fd4949a752b5dedf66d0df6
#
_cell.length_a   1.000
_cell.length_b   1.000
_cell.length_c   1.000
_cell.angle_alpha   90.00
_cell.angle_beta   90.00
_cell.angle_gamma   90.00
#
_symmetry.space_group_name_H-M   'P 1'
#
loop_
_entity.id
_entity.type
_entity.pdbx_description
1 polymer ?
#
loop_
_entity_poly.entity_id
_entity_poly.type
_entity_poly.pdbx_seq_one_letter_code
_entity_poly.pdbx_strand_id
1 'polypeptide(L)'
;MLASLRIATWNLEKPKPNGWSKNPIILEKIQEINADIWILTETNDAINPGEQYFQAASYSKPEWDGFKYTTIWSRLPIIRHWQTYDPWISVCAEILTPIGNLLVYGTIITYAHDDVLNGKAKIWERHYESIQSHSRDWRKLNKLLPLCVAGDFNEALSQPFSYGTPKGREMLRQGLEQSNLVCVTANHELGYNIDHICLSLDWAKRVQNTNKWQAYKTNGHPVTDHFGVYVDLFFDTSVS
;
A
#
# COMPACT_ATOMS: atom_id res chain seq x y z
N MET A 1 16.08 21.02 12.41
CA MET A 1 15.35 21.27 11.13
C MET A 1 14.20 20.28 11.07
N LEU A 2 13.02 20.69 10.60
CA LEU A 2 11.92 19.77 10.36
C LEU A 2 12.21 19.00 9.06
N ALA A 3 12.32 17.69 9.15
CA ALA A 3 12.33 16.82 7.97
C ALA A 3 10.90 16.29 7.76
N SER A 4 10.50 16.13 6.52
CA SER A 4 9.21 15.54 6.14
C SER A 4 9.42 14.26 5.36
N LEU A 5 8.46 13.35 5.45
CA LEU A 5 8.42 12.11 4.68
C LEU A 5 7.00 11.90 4.17
N ARG A 6 6.82 11.81 2.86
CA ARG A 6 5.54 11.45 2.24
C ARG A 6 5.53 9.98 1.85
N ILE A 7 4.54 9.25 2.34
CA ILE A 7 4.26 7.87 1.96
C ILE A 7 2.93 7.84 1.22
N ALA A 8 2.89 7.19 0.05
CA ALA A 8 1.70 7.09 -0.78
C ALA A 8 1.44 5.65 -1.21
N THR A 9 0.16 5.31 -1.41
CA THR A 9 -0.26 4.05 -2.02
C THR A 9 -1.35 4.27 -3.06
N TRP A 10 -1.34 3.43 -4.11
CA TRP A 10 -2.33 3.47 -5.19
C TRP A 10 -2.39 2.13 -5.91
N ASN A 11 -3.59 1.57 -6.06
CA ASN A 11 -3.84 0.44 -6.95
C ASN A 11 -3.98 0.96 -8.38
N LEU A 12 -3.15 0.44 -9.28
CA LEU A 12 -3.05 0.91 -10.66
C LEU A 12 -3.93 0.14 -11.64
N GLU A 13 -4.69 -0.87 -11.17
CA GLU A 13 -5.61 -1.65 -12.01
C GLU A 13 -4.90 -2.16 -13.29
N LYS A 14 -3.80 -2.86 -13.11
CA LYS A 14 -3.05 -3.61 -14.13
C LYS A 14 -2.70 -2.80 -15.39
N PRO A 15 -1.89 -1.74 -15.30
CA PRO A 15 -1.39 -1.04 -16.46
C PRO A 15 -0.63 -2.00 -17.38
N LYS A 16 -0.85 -1.88 -18.70
CA LYS A 16 -0.16 -2.72 -19.69
C LYS A 16 1.23 -2.13 -19.99
N PRO A 17 2.23 -2.96 -20.42
CA PRO A 17 3.55 -2.44 -20.81
C PRO A 17 3.48 -1.31 -21.83
N ASN A 18 2.61 -1.43 -22.82
CA ASN A 18 2.41 -0.45 -23.89
C ASN A 18 1.13 0.40 -23.69
N GLY A 19 0.79 0.70 -22.43
CA GLY A 19 -0.41 1.45 -22.07
C GLY A 19 -0.31 2.94 -22.40
N TRP A 20 -0.27 3.31 -23.69
CA TRP A 20 -0.04 4.67 -24.20
C TRP A 20 -1.02 5.73 -23.66
N SER A 21 -2.23 5.35 -23.28
CA SER A 21 -3.26 6.28 -22.78
C SER A 21 -3.35 6.34 -21.25
N LYS A 22 -2.95 5.26 -20.55
CA LYS A 22 -3.07 5.12 -19.10
C LYS A 22 -1.75 5.45 -18.39
N ASN A 23 -0.64 4.87 -18.87
CA ASN A 23 0.65 4.97 -18.20
C ASN A 23 1.18 6.41 -18.09
N PRO A 24 1.11 7.29 -19.11
CA PRO A 24 1.56 8.67 -18.97
C PRO A 24 0.82 9.43 -17.86
N ILE A 25 -0.51 9.23 -17.73
CA ILE A 25 -1.31 9.91 -16.71
C ILE A 25 -0.95 9.40 -15.31
N ILE A 26 -0.69 8.08 -15.17
CA ILE A 26 -0.21 7.49 -13.92
C ILE A 26 1.13 8.12 -13.52
N LEU A 27 2.09 8.16 -14.45
CA LEU A 27 3.43 8.72 -14.20
C LEU A 27 3.39 10.21 -13.87
N GLU A 28 2.57 11.00 -14.58
CA GLU A 28 2.33 12.41 -14.27
C GLU A 28 1.77 12.58 -12.85
N LYS A 29 0.79 11.77 -12.46
CA LYS A 29 0.21 11.82 -11.12
C LYS A 29 1.23 11.41 -10.05
N ILE A 30 2.06 10.41 -10.30
CA ILE A 30 3.16 10.03 -9.41
C ILE A 30 4.14 11.20 -9.21
N GLN A 31 4.48 11.91 -10.29
CA GLN A 31 5.34 13.09 -10.20
C GLN A 31 4.68 14.26 -9.46
N GLU A 32 3.38 14.50 -9.70
CA GLU A 32 2.60 15.55 -9.01
C GLU A 32 2.53 15.30 -7.49
N ILE A 33 2.19 14.08 -7.08
CA ILE A 33 2.09 13.70 -5.66
C ILE A 33 3.48 13.71 -5.01
N ASN A 34 4.52 13.35 -5.77
CA ASN A 34 5.91 13.49 -5.37
C ASN A 34 6.26 12.83 -4.02
N ALA A 35 5.77 11.60 -3.79
CA ALA A 35 6.03 10.88 -2.55
C ALA A 35 7.46 10.35 -2.47
N ASP A 36 8.00 10.28 -1.24
CA ASP A 36 9.32 9.70 -0.98
C ASP A 36 9.29 8.19 -1.00
N ILE A 37 8.17 7.61 -0.56
CA ILE A 37 7.91 6.17 -0.59
C ILE A 37 6.56 5.92 -1.26
N TRP A 38 6.56 5.12 -2.31
CA TRP A 38 5.38 4.65 -3.01
C TRP A 38 5.15 3.16 -2.76
N ILE A 39 3.92 2.79 -2.49
CA ILE A 39 3.44 1.43 -2.55
C ILE A 39 2.42 1.36 -3.68
N LEU A 40 2.81 0.76 -4.81
CA LEU A 40 1.96 0.60 -5.97
C LEU A 40 1.49 -0.83 -6.06
N THR A 41 0.18 -1.02 -6.12
CA THR A 41 -0.43 -2.35 -6.27
C THR A 41 -1.01 -2.53 -7.66
N GLU A 42 -1.14 -3.78 -8.11
CA GLU A 42 -1.52 -4.16 -9.48
C GLU A 42 -0.76 -3.36 -10.54
N THR A 43 0.55 -3.30 -10.40
CA THR A 43 1.44 -2.44 -11.19
C THR A 43 2.14 -3.20 -12.32
N ASN A 44 3.00 -2.52 -13.06
CA ASN A 44 3.82 -3.08 -14.14
C ASN A 44 5.17 -2.36 -14.18
N ASP A 45 6.22 -3.02 -14.67
CA ASP A 45 7.56 -2.46 -14.82
C ASP A 45 7.61 -1.20 -15.71
N ALA A 46 6.59 -1.00 -16.57
CA ALA A 46 6.43 0.24 -17.34
C ALA A 46 6.07 1.45 -16.48
N ILE A 47 5.68 1.26 -15.22
CA ILE A 47 5.41 2.34 -14.28
C ILE A 47 6.63 2.52 -13.38
N ASN A 48 7.59 3.27 -13.87
CA ASN A 48 8.83 3.60 -13.16
C ASN A 48 8.81 5.08 -12.76
N PRO A 49 8.80 5.40 -11.45
CA PRO A 49 8.79 6.78 -10.95
C PRO A 49 10.06 7.60 -11.28
N GLY A 50 11.15 6.95 -11.68
CA GLY A 50 12.41 7.56 -12.05
C GLY A 50 13.63 6.95 -11.37
N GLU A 51 14.82 7.30 -11.88
CA GLU A 51 16.12 6.75 -11.44
C GLU A 51 16.48 7.08 -9.98
N GLN A 52 15.83 8.10 -9.40
CA GLN A 52 16.03 8.50 -8.01
C GLN A 52 15.36 7.55 -6.99
N TYR A 53 14.64 6.51 -7.46
CA TYR A 53 13.98 5.56 -6.60
C TYR A 53 14.67 4.19 -6.60
N PHE A 54 14.85 3.64 -5.43
CA PHE A 54 15.16 2.21 -5.21
C PHE A 54 13.86 1.40 -5.29
N GLN A 55 13.95 0.18 -5.78
CA GLN A 55 12.79 -0.70 -5.97
C GLN A 55 12.87 -1.96 -5.12
N ALA A 56 11.74 -2.35 -4.51
CA ALA A 56 11.48 -3.69 -4.01
C ALA A 56 10.13 -4.16 -4.57
N ALA A 57 10.04 -5.39 -5.08
CA ALA A 57 8.83 -5.87 -5.73
C ALA A 57 8.46 -7.29 -5.29
N SER A 58 7.16 -7.59 -5.32
CA SER A 58 6.64 -8.95 -5.20
C SER A 58 7.14 -9.83 -6.34
N TYR A 59 7.07 -11.13 -6.18
CA TYR A 59 7.42 -12.07 -7.24
C TYR A 59 6.56 -11.84 -8.48
N SER A 60 7.14 -12.12 -9.64
CA SER A 60 6.50 -12.03 -10.93
C SER A 60 6.93 -13.23 -11.80
N LYS A 61 6.11 -13.57 -12.78
CA LYS A 61 6.43 -14.61 -13.75
C LYS A 61 6.77 -13.97 -15.09
N PRO A 62 7.67 -14.58 -15.89
CA PRO A 62 8.01 -14.05 -17.20
C PRO A 62 6.80 -13.83 -18.12
N GLU A 63 5.82 -14.74 -18.06
CA GLU A 63 4.59 -14.66 -18.84
C GLU A 63 3.63 -13.53 -18.43
N TRP A 64 3.91 -12.84 -17.32
CA TRP A 64 3.12 -11.70 -16.85
C TRP A 64 3.55 -10.37 -17.45
N ASP A 65 4.57 -10.37 -18.31
CA ASP A 65 5.03 -9.21 -19.07
C ASP A 65 5.24 -7.97 -18.18
N GLY A 66 6.02 -8.15 -17.11
CA GLY A 66 6.35 -7.09 -16.15
C GLY A 66 5.27 -6.78 -15.11
N PHE A 67 4.12 -7.45 -15.12
CA PHE A 67 3.10 -7.27 -14.10
C PHE A 67 3.60 -7.74 -12.72
N LYS A 68 3.29 -6.96 -11.68
CA LYS A 68 3.54 -7.25 -10.26
C LYS A 68 2.33 -6.88 -9.44
N TYR A 69 2.01 -7.72 -8.46
CA TYR A 69 0.93 -7.39 -7.54
C TYR A 69 1.29 -6.22 -6.64
N THR A 70 2.54 -6.13 -6.19
CA THR A 70 2.97 -5.03 -5.30
C THR A 70 4.41 -4.63 -5.58
N THR A 71 4.67 -3.33 -5.64
CA THR A 71 6.01 -2.75 -5.74
C THR A 71 6.15 -1.58 -4.77
N ILE A 72 7.26 -1.55 -4.05
CA ILE A 72 7.69 -0.42 -3.23
C ILE A 72 8.76 0.33 -4.02
N TRP A 73 8.59 1.64 -4.16
CA TRP A 73 9.58 2.57 -4.68
C TRP A 73 9.96 3.56 -3.58
N SER A 74 11.24 3.75 -3.33
CA SER A 74 11.73 4.63 -2.27
C SER A 74 12.87 5.51 -2.76
N ARG A 75 12.81 6.82 -2.50
CA ARG A 75 13.95 7.72 -2.65
C ARG A 75 15.04 7.49 -1.61
N LEU A 76 14.66 6.86 -0.51
CA LEU A 76 15.57 6.51 0.57
C LEU A 76 16.13 5.11 0.34
N PRO A 77 17.38 4.81 0.78
CA PRO A 77 18.00 3.53 0.53
C PRO A 77 17.18 2.35 1.10
N ILE A 78 16.95 1.35 0.27
CA ILE A 78 16.46 0.03 0.70
C ILE A 78 17.70 -0.78 1.10
N ILE A 79 17.79 -1.12 2.38
CA ILE A 79 18.98 -1.79 2.94
C ILE A 79 18.79 -3.30 3.14
N ARG A 80 17.53 -3.77 3.14
CA ARG A 80 17.21 -5.19 3.32
C ARG A 80 15.80 -5.50 2.80
N HIS A 81 15.63 -6.74 2.29
CA HIS A 81 14.33 -7.34 2.02
C HIS A 81 13.97 -8.33 3.13
N TRP A 82 12.72 -8.32 3.55
CA TRP A 82 12.19 -9.21 4.57
C TRP A 82 11.19 -10.18 3.95
N GLN A 83 11.17 -11.43 4.42
CA GLN A 83 10.23 -12.42 3.94
C GLN A 83 8.80 -12.07 4.39
N THR A 84 7.84 -12.21 3.49
CA THR A 84 6.40 -12.11 3.72
C THR A 84 5.75 -13.48 3.63
N TYR A 85 4.54 -13.64 4.13
CA TYR A 85 3.82 -14.91 4.07
C TYR A 85 3.52 -15.33 2.63
N ASP A 86 3.23 -14.37 1.77
CA ASP A 86 3.00 -14.59 0.34
C ASP A 86 3.78 -13.57 -0.51
N PRO A 87 4.95 -13.96 -1.02
CA PRO A 87 5.80 -13.07 -1.80
C PRO A 87 5.25 -12.77 -3.21
N TRP A 88 4.16 -13.39 -3.63
CA TRP A 88 3.51 -13.08 -4.90
C TRP A 88 2.64 -11.82 -4.82
N ILE A 89 1.98 -11.59 -3.68
CA ILE A 89 1.06 -10.47 -3.49
C ILE A 89 1.59 -9.39 -2.56
N SER A 90 2.68 -9.68 -1.83
CA SER A 90 3.27 -8.75 -0.87
C SER A 90 4.79 -8.68 -0.96
N VAL A 91 5.34 -7.57 -0.52
CA VAL A 91 6.77 -7.31 -0.42
C VAL A 91 7.07 -6.50 0.83
N CYS A 92 8.17 -6.79 1.52
CA CYS A 92 8.60 -6.03 2.68
C CYS A 92 10.05 -5.59 2.52
N ALA A 93 10.28 -4.28 2.63
CA ALA A 93 11.58 -3.64 2.52
C ALA A 93 11.92 -2.86 3.79
N GLU A 94 13.17 -2.94 4.23
CA GLU A 94 13.73 -2.08 5.27
C GLU A 94 14.36 -0.86 4.63
N ILE A 95 13.86 0.32 4.97
CA ILE A 95 14.25 1.61 4.41
C ILE A 95 14.98 2.42 5.47
N LEU A 96 16.14 2.94 5.11
CA LEU A 96 16.92 3.83 5.97
C LEU A 96 16.35 5.25 5.88
N THR A 97 15.64 5.68 6.93
CA THR A 97 15.08 7.04 7.02
C THR A 97 15.96 7.95 7.88
N PRO A 98 15.79 9.28 7.81
CA PRO A 98 16.54 10.23 8.63
C PRO A 98 16.39 10.04 10.15
N ILE A 99 15.38 9.29 10.59
CA ILE A 99 15.08 9.04 12.02
C ILE A 99 15.18 7.57 12.42
N GLY A 100 15.85 6.77 11.62
CA GLY A 100 16.03 5.33 11.84
C GLY A 100 15.36 4.46 10.79
N ASN A 101 15.50 3.16 10.92
CA ASN A 101 14.98 2.21 9.95
C ASN A 101 13.46 2.05 10.08
N LEU A 102 12.80 1.99 8.93
CA LEU A 102 11.37 1.71 8.79
C LEU A 102 11.17 0.46 7.93
N LEU A 103 10.42 -0.50 8.42
CA LEU A 103 9.90 -1.57 7.56
C LEU A 103 8.69 -1.04 6.79
N VAL A 104 8.70 -1.19 5.48
CA VAL A 104 7.57 -0.91 4.62
C VAL A 104 7.07 -2.22 4.03
N TYR A 105 5.84 -2.58 4.38
CA TYR A 105 5.15 -3.78 3.94
C TYR A 105 4.06 -3.39 2.95
N GLY A 106 4.31 -3.60 1.67
CA GLY A 106 3.33 -3.41 0.62
C GLY A 106 2.53 -4.69 0.38
N THR A 107 1.21 -4.59 0.19
CA THR A 107 0.35 -5.75 0.00
C THR A 107 -0.95 -5.47 -0.74
N ILE A 108 -1.52 -6.54 -1.31
CA ILE A 108 -2.95 -6.67 -1.60
C ILE A 108 -3.52 -7.71 -0.65
N ILE A 109 -4.58 -7.37 0.08
CA ILE A 109 -5.44 -8.37 0.73
C ILE A 109 -6.40 -8.86 -0.34
N THR A 110 -6.49 -10.18 -0.56
CA THR A 110 -7.24 -10.76 -1.66
C THR A 110 -8.71 -10.30 -1.68
N TYR A 111 -9.30 -10.20 -2.85
CA TYR A 111 -10.66 -9.70 -3.01
C TYR A 111 -11.73 -10.80 -2.78
N ALA A 112 -13.01 -10.41 -2.85
CA ALA A 112 -14.17 -11.26 -2.53
C ALA A 112 -14.23 -12.59 -3.29
N HIS A 113 -13.87 -12.59 -4.57
CA HIS A 113 -14.05 -13.73 -5.47
C HIS A 113 -12.76 -14.50 -5.78
N ASP A 114 -11.70 -14.28 -5.01
CA ASP A 114 -10.46 -15.01 -5.20
C ASP A 114 -10.69 -16.52 -5.00
N ASP A 115 -10.25 -17.33 -5.98
CA ASP A 115 -10.44 -18.78 -6.06
C ASP A 115 -11.93 -19.30 -6.09
N VAL A 116 -12.91 -18.41 -6.15
CA VAL A 116 -14.34 -18.81 -6.18
C VAL A 116 -14.72 -19.44 -7.51
N LEU A 117 -14.32 -18.85 -8.63
CA LEU A 117 -14.67 -19.29 -9.98
C LEU A 117 -14.09 -20.67 -10.34
N ASN A 118 -12.98 -21.05 -9.73
CA ASN A 118 -12.36 -22.36 -9.92
C ASN A 118 -12.80 -23.40 -8.86
N GLY A 119 -13.77 -23.06 -8.00
CA GLY A 119 -14.36 -23.94 -7.01
C GLY A 119 -13.49 -24.26 -5.79
N LYS A 120 -12.38 -23.53 -5.61
CA LYS A 120 -11.44 -23.76 -4.50
C LYS A 120 -11.77 -23.00 -3.21
N ALA A 121 -12.65 -22.00 -3.29
CA ALA A 121 -13.03 -21.20 -2.13
C ALA A 121 -14.48 -20.71 -2.23
N LYS A 122 -15.07 -20.31 -1.09
CA LYS A 122 -16.32 -19.53 -1.03
C LYS A 122 -16.02 -18.04 -1.15
N ILE A 123 -17.06 -17.26 -1.49
CA ILE A 123 -16.99 -15.79 -1.52
C ILE A 123 -16.43 -15.29 -0.18
N TRP A 124 -15.44 -14.42 -0.20
CA TRP A 124 -14.72 -13.86 0.93
C TRP A 124 -13.84 -14.83 1.75
N GLU A 125 -13.82 -16.13 1.45
CA GLU A 125 -13.04 -17.08 2.26
C GLU A 125 -11.54 -16.79 2.19
N ARG A 126 -10.99 -16.64 0.97
CA ARG A 126 -9.57 -16.28 0.78
C ARG A 126 -9.23 -14.92 1.35
N HIS A 127 -10.16 -13.98 1.29
CA HIS A 127 -10.00 -12.66 1.91
C HIS A 127 -9.75 -12.76 3.42
N TYR A 128 -10.56 -13.55 4.14
CA TYR A 128 -10.40 -13.73 5.58
C TYR A 128 -9.09 -14.46 5.93
N GLU A 129 -8.69 -15.46 5.16
CA GLU A 129 -7.41 -16.16 5.31
C GLU A 129 -6.23 -15.20 5.09
N SER A 130 -6.33 -14.35 4.08
CA SER A 130 -5.34 -13.33 3.75
C SER A 130 -5.17 -12.34 4.88
N ILE A 131 -6.25 -11.77 5.44
CA ILE A 131 -6.21 -10.88 6.61
C ILE A 131 -5.46 -11.53 7.77
N GLN A 132 -5.79 -12.79 8.11
CA GLN A 132 -5.15 -13.50 9.22
C GLN A 132 -3.66 -13.70 9.00
N SER A 133 -3.27 -14.04 7.79
CA SER A 133 -1.88 -14.36 7.45
C SER A 133 -1.01 -13.10 7.44
N HIS A 134 -1.49 -12.03 6.80
CA HIS A 134 -0.82 -10.72 6.86
C HIS A 134 -0.70 -10.19 8.29
N SER A 135 -1.75 -10.29 9.10
CA SER A 135 -1.74 -9.84 10.50
C SER A 135 -0.68 -10.57 11.34
N ARG A 136 -0.41 -11.87 11.03
CA ARG A 136 0.68 -12.61 11.69
C ARG A 136 2.06 -12.05 11.33
N ASP A 137 2.28 -11.68 10.08
CA ASP A 137 3.52 -11.04 9.64
C ASP A 137 3.68 -9.67 10.28
N TRP A 138 2.66 -8.81 10.22
CA TRP A 138 2.70 -7.48 10.81
C TRP A 138 3.06 -7.51 12.30
N ARG A 139 2.45 -8.45 13.06
CA ARG A 139 2.75 -8.65 14.48
C ARG A 139 4.18 -9.06 14.75
N LYS A 140 4.77 -9.88 13.87
CA LYS A 140 6.19 -10.29 13.99
C LYS A 140 7.13 -9.13 13.65
N LEU A 141 6.87 -8.47 12.52
CA LEU A 141 7.72 -7.43 11.97
C LEU A 141 7.73 -6.19 12.87
N ASN A 142 6.57 -5.76 13.37
CA ASN A 142 6.46 -4.56 14.24
C ASN A 142 7.08 -4.73 15.63
N LYS A 143 7.49 -5.95 16.01
CA LYS A 143 8.32 -6.21 17.21
C LYS A 143 9.81 -5.96 16.98
N LEU A 144 10.22 -5.94 15.72
CA LEU A 144 11.63 -5.83 15.34
C LEU A 144 12.00 -4.37 15.04
N LEU A 145 11.18 -3.69 14.24
CA LEU A 145 11.36 -2.32 13.80
C LEU A 145 9.99 -1.66 13.62
N PRO A 146 9.92 -0.32 13.62
CA PRO A 146 8.72 0.39 13.21
C PRO A 146 8.24 -0.08 11.83
N LEU A 147 6.93 -0.22 11.67
CA LEU A 147 6.31 -0.80 10.48
C LEU A 147 5.31 0.16 9.85
N CYS A 148 5.40 0.32 8.54
CA CYS A 148 4.38 0.86 7.66
C CYS A 148 3.77 -0.30 6.87
N VAL A 149 2.47 -0.50 6.93
CA VAL A 149 1.73 -1.41 6.07
C VAL A 149 0.85 -0.60 5.15
N ALA A 150 0.97 -0.80 3.83
CA ALA A 150 0.16 -0.06 2.87
C ALA A 150 -0.17 -0.89 1.63
N GLY A 151 -1.24 -0.49 0.94
CA GLY A 151 -1.71 -1.12 -0.29
C GLY A 151 -3.22 -1.25 -0.33
N ASP A 152 -3.70 -2.12 -1.20
CA ASP A 152 -5.12 -2.42 -1.36
C ASP A 152 -5.57 -3.46 -0.33
N PHE A 153 -6.38 -3.02 0.63
CA PHE A 153 -6.90 -3.91 1.68
C PHE A 153 -8.23 -4.57 1.32
N ASN A 154 -8.83 -4.19 0.20
CA ASN A 154 -10.15 -4.67 -0.23
C ASN A 154 -11.22 -4.59 0.88
N GLU A 155 -11.06 -3.65 1.81
CA GLU A 155 -11.99 -3.33 2.89
C GLU A 155 -12.04 -1.82 3.14
N ALA A 156 -13.23 -1.25 3.17
CA ALA A 156 -13.41 0.15 3.56
C ALA A 156 -13.54 0.25 5.08
N LEU A 157 -12.54 0.82 5.74
CA LEU A 157 -12.48 0.91 7.20
C LEU A 157 -13.24 2.10 7.78
N SER A 158 -13.46 3.15 6.99
CA SER A 158 -14.10 4.41 7.44
C SER A 158 -15.62 4.42 7.35
N GLN A 159 -16.23 3.54 6.53
CA GLN A 159 -17.67 3.55 6.27
C GLN A 159 -18.29 2.15 6.34
N PRO A 160 -19.37 1.95 7.14
CA PRO A 160 -19.90 0.62 7.44
C PRO A 160 -20.63 -0.07 6.28
N PHE A 161 -21.09 0.65 5.26
CA PHE A 161 -21.90 0.11 4.16
C PHE A 161 -21.19 0.19 2.79
N SER A 162 -19.87 0.23 2.80
CA SER A 162 -19.05 0.26 1.59
C SER A 162 -18.43 -1.12 1.28
N TYR A 163 -17.57 -1.19 0.28
CA TYR A 163 -16.92 -2.43 -0.15
C TYR A 163 -16.27 -3.17 1.01
N GLY A 164 -16.42 -4.50 1.00
CA GLY A 164 -15.97 -5.39 2.08
C GLY A 164 -17.13 -5.96 2.88
N THR A 165 -16.82 -6.57 4.02
CA THR A 165 -17.80 -7.20 4.90
C THR A 165 -17.66 -6.75 6.36
N PRO A 166 -18.72 -6.79 7.17
CA PRO A 166 -18.59 -6.52 8.60
C PRO A 166 -17.57 -7.44 9.29
N LYS A 167 -17.51 -8.71 8.89
CA LYS A 167 -16.54 -9.69 9.40
C LYS A 167 -15.10 -9.34 8.98
N GLY A 168 -14.88 -9.04 7.70
CA GLY A 168 -13.54 -8.66 7.19
C GLY A 168 -13.01 -7.39 7.87
N ARG A 169 -13.86 -6.35 7.97
CA ARG A 169 -13.51 -5.12 8.70
C ARG A 169 -13.12 -5.36 10.16
N GLU A 170 -13.90 -6.19 10.86
CA GLU A 170 -13.60 -6.51 12.25
C GLU A 170 -12.30 -7.30 12.38
N MET A 171 -12.09 -8.32 11.55
CA MET A 171 -10.85 -9.09 11.52
C MET A 171 -9.64 -8.20 11.22
N LEU A 172 -9.78 -7.27 10.28
CA LEU A 172 -8.70 -6.36 9.92
C LEU A 172 -8.38 -5.38 11.05
N ARG A 173 -9.40 -4.79 11.71
CA ARG A 173 -9.20 -3.94 12.89
C ARG A 173 -8.49 -4.68 14.03
N GLN A 174 -8.92 -5.90 14.34
CA GLN A 174 -8.27 -6.74 15.34
C GLN A 174 -6.82 -7.08 14.95
N GLY A 175 -6.57 -7.39 13.68
CA GLY A 175 -5.23 -7.65 13.16
C GLY A 175 -4.28 -6.46 13.32
N LEU A 176 -4.77 -5.25 13.00
CA LEU A 176 -4.03 -4.01 13.17
C LEU A 176 -3.76 -3.70 14.66
N GLU A 177 -4.79 -3.79 15.51
CA GLU A 177 -4.67 -3.57 16.95
C GLU A 177 -3.66 -4.53 17.59
N GLN A 178 -3.77 -5.83 17.33
CA GLN A 178 -2.84 -6.84 17.83
C GLN A 178 -1.41 -6.67 17.32
N SER A 179 -1.24 -5.94 16.23
CA SER A 179 0.05 -5.61 15.64
C SER A 179 0.56 -4.23 16.08
N ASN A 180 -0.14 -3.50 16.96
CA ASN A 180 0.13 -2.12 17.36
C ASN A 180 0.26 -1.17 16.16
N LEU A 181 -0.62 -1.31 15.18
CA LEU A 181 -0.70 -0.47 13.99
C LEU A 181 -1.96 0.40 14.01
N VAL A 182 -1.82 1.64 13.58
CA VAL A 182 -2.91 2.60 13.40
C VAL A 182 -3.12 2.82 11.91
N CYS A 183 -4.33 2.58 11.41
CA CYS A 183 -4.69 2.94 10.05
C CYS A 183 -4.96 4.44 9.98
N VAL A 184 -3.98 5.21 9.51
CA VAL A 184 -4.01 6.67 9.47
C VAL A 184 -4.86 7.24 8.34
N THR A 185 -5.24 6.39 7.37
CA THR A 185 -6.14 6.73 6.26
C THR A 185 -7.58 6.25 6.45
N ALA A 186 -7.89 5.61 7.58
CA ALA A 186 -9.26 5.19 7.93
C ALA A 186 -10.03 6.30 8.65
N ASN A 187 -9.97 7.54 8.15
CA ASN A 187 -10.73 8.65 8.73
C ASN A 187 -11.96 8.98 7.87
N HIS A 188 -13.01 9.53 8.49
CA HIS A 188 -14.25 9.87 7.82
C HIS A 188 -14.10 11.03 6.82
N GLU A 189 -13.12 11.90 7.00
CA GLU A 189 -12.86 13.05 6.13
C GLU A 189 -12.36 12.64 4.76
N LEU A 190 -11.59 11.55 4.67
CA LEU A 190 -11.16 10.96 3.40
C LEU A 190 -12.32 10.27 2.65
N GLY A 191 -13.43 9.96 3.37
CA GLY A 191 -14.57 9.26 2.79
C GLY A 191 -14.25 7.81 2.41
N TYR A 192 -14.95 7.30 1.38
CA TYR A 192 -14.76 5.92 0.89
C TYR A 192 -13.34 5.70 0.37
N ASN A 193 -12.70 4.64 0.85
CA ASN A 193 -11.40 4.18 0.38
C ASN A 193 -11.15 2.73 0.83
N ILE A 194 -10.46 1.94 0.00
CA ILE A 194 -10.03 0.56 0.29
C ILE A 194 -8.51 0.39 0.21
N ASP A 195 -7.81 1.43 -0.27
CA ASP A 195 -6.35 1.54 -0.22
C ASP A 195 -5.96 2.25 1.08
N HIS A 196 -5.14 1.62 1.89
CA HIS A 196 -4.84 2.12 3.23
C HIS A 196 -3.35 2.25 3.50
N ILE A 197 -3.01 3.14 4.45
CA ILE A 197 -1.70 3.28 5.07
C ILE A 197 -1.88 3.12 6.57
N CYS A 198 -1.17 2.15 7.14
CA CYS A 198 -1.16 1.85 8.57
C CYS A 198 0.26 1.97 9.09
N LEU A 199 0.45 2.59 10.24
CA LEU A 199 1.74 2.88 10.83
C LEU A 199 1.83 2.38 12.27
N SER A 200 3.04 1.97 12.69
CA SER A 200 3.36 1.79 14.11
C SER A 200 2.97 3.03 14.90
N LEU A 201 2.52 2.85 16.13
CA LEU A 201 1.91 3.90 16.95
C LEU A 201 2.76 5.19 17.04
N ASP A 202 4.10 5.06 17.21
CA ASP A 202 4.98 6.24 17.32
C ASP A 202 5.18 6.96 15.98
N TRP A 203 5.06 6.26 14.86
CA TRP A 203 5.08 6.85 13.54
C TRP A 203 3.73 7.48 13.19
N ALA A 204 2.62 6.85 13.58
CA ALA A 204 1.28 7.40 13.39
C ALA A 204 1.08 8.77 14.05
N LYS A 205 1.68 9.00 15.24
CA LYS A 205 1.66 10.29 15.95
C LYS A 205 2.37 11.42 15.19
N ARG A 206 3.18 11.11 14.19
CA ARG A 206 3.94 12.07 13.36
C ARG A 206 3.20 12.49 12.10
N VAL A 207 2.07 11.85 11.80
CA VAL A 207 1.22 12.21 10.67
C VAL A 207 0.54 13.55 10.95
N GLN A 208 0.75 14.51 10.06
CA GLN A 208 0.15 15.82 10.13
C GLN A 208 -0.86 16.08 9.01
N ASN A 209 -0.73 15.32 7.90
CA ASN A 209 -1.63 15.47 6.77
C ASN A 209 -1.94 14.10 6.17
N THR A 210 -3.20 13.91 5.80
CA THR A 210 -3.68 12.78 5.01
C THR A 210 -4.49 13.30 3.84
N ASN A 211 -4.30 12.75 2.66
CA ASN A 211 -5.03 13.20 1.48
C ASN A 211 -5.35 12.01 0.56
N LYS A 212 -6.36 12.24 -0.30
CA LYS A 212 -6.83 11.29 -1.28
C LYS A 212 -6.96 11.97 -2.64
N TRP A 213 -6.65 11.23 -3.71
CA TRP A 213 -6.81 11.74 -5.07
C TRP A 213 -7.42 10.71 -6.01
N GLN A 214 -7.90 11.21 -7.14
CA GLN A 214 -8.29 10.42 -8.31
C GLN A 214 -7.59 11.03 -9.53
N ALA A 215 -7.17 10.19 -10.47
CA ALA A 215 -6.67 10.62 -11.77
C ALA A 215 -7.70 10.32 -12.86
N TYR A 216 -7.82 11.22 -13.86
CA TYR A 216 -8.81 11.11 -14.91
C TYR A 216 -8.18 11.15 -16.30
N LYS A 217 -8.72 10.37 -17.21
CA LYS A 217 -8.44 10.46 -18.64
C LYS A 217 -9.09 11.72 -19.22
N THR A 218 -8.67 12.13 -20.41
CA THR A 218 -9.23 13.30 -21.13
C THR A 218 -10.74 13.22 -21.39
N ASN A 219 -11.29 12.01 -21.43
CA ASN A 219 -12.74 11.78 -21.58
C ASN A 219 -13.53 11.82 -20.25
N GLY A 220 -12.89 12.20 -19.14
CA GLY A 220 -13.52 12.28 -17.82
C GLY A 220 -13.66 10.96 -17.06
N HIS A 221 -13.27 9.83 -17.65
CA HIS A 221 -13.26 8.55 -16.93
C HIS A 221 -12.01 8.43 -16.02
N PRO A 222 -12.14 7.82 -14.83
CA PRO A 222 -10.99 7.59 -13.96
C PRO A 222 -9.95 6.68 -14.66
N VAL A 223 -8.69 6.87 -14.32
CA VAL A 223 -7.56 6.08 -14.84
C VAL A 223 -7.55 4.68 -14.23
N THR A 224 -7.97 4.59 -12.98
CA THR A 224 -8.17 3.36 -12.20
C THR A 224 -9.43 3.52 -11.37
N ASP A 225 -10.09 2.44 -11.02
CA ASP A 225 -11.27 2.43 -10.15
C ASP A 225 -10.93 2.65 -8.65
N HIS A 226 -9.64 2.76 -8.33
CA HIS A 226 -9.14 3.07 -7.00
C HIS A 226 -8.76 4.54 -6.84
N PHE A 227 -8.95 5.06 -5.61
CA PHE A 227 -8.33 6.31 -5.17
C PHE A 227 -6.91 6.03 -4.69
N GLY A 228 -5.98 6.94 -4.98
CA GLY A 228 -4.71 6.95 -4.29
C GLY A 228 -4.80 7.73 -2.98
N VAL A 229 -3.98 7.38 -2.00
CA VAL A 229 -3.87 8.09 -0.72
C VAL A 229 -2.42 8.33 -0.34
N TYR A 230 -2.15 9.44 0.35
CA TYR A 230 -0.85 9.68 0.96
C TYR A 230 -0.97 10.26 2.36
N VAL A 231 0.13 10.14 3.09
CA VAL A 231 0.32 10.77 4.40
C VAL A 231 1.64 11.53 4.42
N ASP A 232 1.64 12.68 5.08
CA ASP A 232 2.83 13.46 5.38
C ASP A 232 3.19 13.30 6.86
N LEU A 233 4.40 12.80 7.11
CA LEU A 233 4.98 12.68 8.43
C LEU A 233 6.03 13.79 8.62
N PHE A 234 6.08 14.35 9.82
CA PHE A 234 7.06 15.37 10.17
C PHE A 234 7.92 14.95 11.37
N PHE A 235 9.20 15.23 11.27
CA PHE A 235 10.18 14.84 12.26
C PHE A 235 10.99 16.07 12.71
N ASP A 236 11.18 16.18 14.01
CA ASP A 236 12.15 17.13 14.54
C ASP A 236 13.54 16.47 14.54
N THR A 237 14.43 16.92 13.67
CA THR A 237 15.81 16.43 13.58
C THR A 237 16.75 17.11 14.56
N SER A 238 16.24 17.96 15.48
CA SER A 238 17.05 18.66 16.48
C SER A 238 17.36 17.81 17.73
N VAL A 239 16.83 16.58 17.79
CA VAL A 239 17.05 15.64 18.92
C VAL A 239 17.71 14.36 18.36
N SER A 240 19.00 14.43 18.08
CA SER A 240 19.87 13.27 17.83
C SER A 240 21.13 13.41 18.67
#